data_347eccccfdb1428fe33d7fb8814681d3
#
_entry.id   347eccccfdb1428fe33d7fb8814681d3
#
_cell.length_a   1.000
_cell.length_b   1.000
_cell.length_c   1.000
_cell.angle_alpha   90.00
_cell.angle_beta   90.00
_cell.angle_gamma   90.00
#
_symmetry.space_group_name_H-M   'P 1'
#
loop_
_entity.id
_entity.type
_entity.pdbx_description
1 polymer ?
#
loop_
_entity_poly.entity_id
_entity_poly.type
_entity_poly.pdbx_seq_one_letter_code
_entity_poly.pdbx_strand_id
1 'polypeptide(L)'
;MEPFVLLRLAEGPAHGYELAPSLATLGFRRASEDPSVLYKLLRTLESEGLAESSWSEGEGGPPRRVYALTSAGEDYLHARAADLQRQAARIALFVDRYQSWSKRTRRSRGRNSGTRVDGG
;
A
#
# COMPACT_ATOMS: atom_id res chain seq x y z
N MET A 1 -4.07 -0.17 1.33
CA MET A 1 -3.77 -1.48 1.92
C MET A 1 -4.08 -2.64 0.98
N GLU A 2 -5.18 -2.58 0.26
CA GLU A 2 -5.58 -3.66 -0.66
C GLU A 2 -4.49 -4.10 -1.63
N PRO A 3 -3.83 -3.20 -2.39
CA PRO A 3 -2.82 -3.64 -3.35
C PRO A 3 -1.65 -4.39 -2.69
N PHE A 4 -1.27 -3.97 -1.50
CA PHE A 4 -0.17 -4.62 -0.78
C PHE A 4 -0.54 -6.01 -0.30
N VAL A 5 -1.79 -6.21 0.11
CA VAL A 5 -2.28 -7.53 0.50
C VAL A 5 -2.30 -8.46 -0.70
N LEU A 6 -2.81 -7.98 -1.83
CA LEU A 6 -2.84 -8.77 -3.06
C LEU A 6 -1.43 -9.16 -3.50
N LEU A 7 -0.49 -8.23 -3.46
CA LEU A 7 0.89 -8.51 -3.84
C LEU A 7 1.52 -9.53 -2.91
N ARG A 8 1.29 -9.39 -1.61
CA ARG A 8 1.84 -10.36 -0.65
C ARG A 8 1.30 -11.77 -0.91
N LEU A 9 0.01 -11.88 -1.23
CA LEU A 9 -0.58 -13.18 -1.55
C LEU A 9 -0.08 -13.72 -2.89
N ALA A 10 0.26 -12.83 -3.84
CA ALA A 10 0.86 -13.24 -5.10
C ALA A 10 2.23 -13.86 -4.90
N GLU A 11 2.95 -13.41 -3.88
CA GLU A 11 4.27 -13.96 -3.55
C GLU A 11 4.20 -15.35 -2.91
N GLY A 12 3.04 -15.72 -2.44
CA GLY A 12 2.79 -17.04 -1.87
C GLY A 12 1.67 -17.01 -0.87
N PRO A 13 1.02 -18.17 -0.63
CA PRO A 13 -0.03 -18.26 0.38
C PRO A 13 0.46 -17.82 1.74
N ALA A 14 -0.42 -17.26 2.55
CA ALA A 14 -0.06 -16.77 3.87
C ALA A 14 -1.22 -16.89 4.84
N HIS A 15 -0.88 -17.09 6.10
CA HIS A 15 -1.85 -17.01 7.18
C HIS A 15 -2.19 -15.55 7.43
N GLY A 16 -3.44 -15.29 7.84
CA GLY A 16 -3.85 -13.93 8.12
C GLY A 16 -2.95 -13.23 9.15
N TYR A 17 -2.50 -13.94 10.16
CA TYR A 17 -1.67 -13.34 11.20
C TYR A 17 -0.26 -12.98 10.70
N GLU A 18 0.20 -13.55 9.59
CA GLU A 18 1.49 -13.17 9.00
C GLU A 18 1.40 -11.87 8.21
N LEU A 19 0.22 -11.54 7.73
CA LEU A 19 0.03 -10.36 6.88
C LEU A 19 0.12 -9.06 7.67
N ALA A 20 -0.38 -9.05 8.90
CA ALA A 20 -0.40 -7.83 9.71
C ALA A 20 1.00 -7.26 9.96
N PRO A 21 1.99 -8.06 10.40
CA PRO A 21 3.35 -7.53 10.57
C PRO A 21 3.97 -7.05 9.26
N SER A 22 3.72 -7.77 8.16
CA SER A 22 4.23 -7.36 6.85
C SER A 22 3.70 -5.99 6.44
N LEU A 23 2.42 -5.75 6.68
CA LEU A 23 1.79 -4.48 6.35
C LEU A 23 2.29 -3.36 7.26
N ALA A 24 2.58 -3.66 8.52
CA ALA A 24 3.10 -2.68 9.45
C ALA A 24 4.45 -2.13 8.99
N THR A 25 5.31 -2.98 8.41
CA THR A 25 6.60 -2.54 7.89
C THR A 25 6.46 -1.61 6.69
N LEU A 26 5.31 -1.65 6.01
CA LEU A 26 5.03 -0.79 4.88
C LEU A 26 4.27 0.48 5.29
N GLY A 27 4.11 0.71 6.57
CA GLY A 27 3.45 1.90 7.08
C GLY A 27 1.99 1.71 7.48
N PHE A 28 1.43 0.51 7.33
CA PHE A 28 0.04 0.26 7.69
C PHE A 28 -0.06 -0.22 9.13
N ARG A 29 0.24 0.65 10.06
CA ARG A 29 0.25 0.31 11.48
C ARG A 29 -1.09 -0.19 12.01
N ARG A 30 -2.18 0.33 11.47
CA ARG A 30 -3.51 -0.09 11.89
C ARG A 30 -3.75 -1.57 11.71
N ALA A 31 -3.18 -2.16 10.66
CA ALA A 31 -3.34 -3.58 10.42
C ALA A 31 -2.74 -4.41 11.55
N SER A 32 -1.69 -3.90 12.19
CA SER A 32 -1.06 -4.56 13.33
C SER A 32 -1.80 -4.29 14.64
N GLU A 33 -2.31 -3.07 14.79
CA GLU A 33 -3.00 -2.66 16.01
C GLU A 33 -4.45 -3.16 16.06
N ASP A 34 -5.09 -3.24 14.90
CA ASP A 34 -6.46 -3.71 14.79
C ASP A 34 -6.58 -4.70 13.64
N PRO A 35 -6.35 -5.98 13.92
CA PRO A 35 -6.41 -7.01 12.88
C PRO A 35 -7.77 -7.14 12.21
N SER A 36 -8.83 -6.63 12.83
CA SER A 36 -10.17 -6.76 12.25
C SER A 36 -10.28 -6.07 10.91
N VAL A 37 -9.53 -4.98 10.69
CA VAL A 37 -9.51 -4.27 9.41
C VAL A 37 -8.96 -5.17 8.33
N LEU A 38 -7.86 -5.86 8.63
CA LEU A 38 -7.22 -6.78 7.69
C LEU A 38 -8.13 -7.98 7.38
N TYR A 39 -8.72 -8.59 8.41
CA TYR A 39 -9.60 -9.74 8.21
C TYR A 39 -10.85 -9.37 7.44
N LYS A 40 -11.37 -8.17 7.64
CA LYS A 40 -12.50 -7.68 6.87
C LYS A 40 -12.13 -7.56 5.39
N LEU A 41 -10.95 -7.04 5.10
CA LEU A 41 -10.45 -6.94 3.73
C LEU A 41 -10.29 -8.33 3.11
N LEU A 42 -9.70 -9.26 3.83
CA LEU A 42 -9.51 -10.63 3.33
C LEU A 42 -10.84 -11.29 3.01
N ARG A 43 -11.86 -11.10 3.85
CA ARG A 43 -13.20 -11.63 3.59
C ARG A 43 -13.82 -10.99 2.35
N THR A 44 -13.60 -9.70 2.16
CA THR A 44 -14.08 -8.99 0.97
C THR A 44 -13.42 -9.54 -0.30
N LEU A 45 -12.12 -9.72 -0.27
CA LEU A 45 -11.38 -10.27 -1.40
C LEU A 45 -11.87 -11.69 -1.71
N GLU A 46 -12.12 -12.47 -0.69
CA GLU A 46 -12.62 -13.83 -0.87
C GLU A 46 -14.03 -13.82 -1.47
N SER A 47 -14.91 -12.96 -0.98
CA SER A 47 -16.27 -12.87 -1.51
C SER A 47 -16.31 -12.39 -2.96
N GLU A 48 -15.32 -11.61 -3.37
CA GLU A 48 -15.20 -11.15 -4.74
C GLU A 48 -14.48 -12.15 -5.65
N GLY A 49 -14.03 -13.26 -5.11
CA GLY A 49 -13.33 -14.28 -5.88
C GLY A 49 -11.88 -13.96 -6.20
N LEU A 50 -11.30 -12.96 -5.54
CA LEU A 50 -9.91 -12.55 -5.78
C LEU A 50 -8.93 -13.30 -4.88
N ALA A 51 -9.41 -13.84 -3.78
CA ALA A 51 -8.63 -14.68 -2.89
C ALA A 51 -9.48 -15.89 -2.48
N GLU A 52 -8.82 -16.94 -2.04
CA GLU A 52 -9.48 -18.10 -1.51
C GLU A 52 -8.78 -18.52 -0.22
N SER A 53 -9.49 -19.17 0.66
CA SER A 53 -8.92 -19.61 1.93
C SER A 53 -9.15 -21.11 2.13
N SER A 54 -8.23 -21.70 2.85
CA SER A 54 -8.32 -23.10 3.24
C SER A 54 -7.76 -23.24 4.65
N TRP A 55 -8.12 -24.32 5.32
CA TRP A 55 -7.58 -24.60 6.63
C TRP A 55 -6.32 -25.42 6.48
N SER A 56 -5.24 -24.97 7.13
CA SER A 56 -4.04 -25.76 7.18
C SER A 56 -4.04 -26.52 8.49
N GLU A 57 -3.71 -27.80 8.43
CA GLU A 57 -3.49 -28.55 9.63
C GLU A 57 -2.07 -28.28 10.07
N GLY A 58 -1.93 -27.31 10.96
CA GLY A 58 -0.61 -26.95 11.44
C GLY A 58 0.00 -28.06 12.28
N GLU A 59 1.31 -28.20 12.19
CA GLU A 59 2.03 -29.16 12.99
C GLU A 59 1.94 -28.78 14.47
N GLY A 60 1.18 -29.54 15.22
CA GLY A 60 1.13 -29.38 16.66
C GLY A 60 0.33 -28.19 17.16
N GLY A 61 -0.48 -27.53 16.32
CA GLY A 61 -1.30 -26.41 16.73
C GLY A 61 -2.71 -26.51 16.18
N PRO A 62 -3.60 -25.57 16.58
CA PRO A 62 -4.95 -25.54 16.02
C PRO A 62 -4.89 -25.22 14.54
N PRO A 63 -5.89 -25.69 13.77
CA PRO A 63 -5.96 -25.37 12.33
C PRO A 63 -5.96 -23.86 12.12
N ARG A 64 -5.28 -23.39 11.10
CA ARG A 64 -5.20 -21.97 10.76
C ARG A 64 -5.66 -21.74 9.34
N ARG A 65 -6.24 -20.57 9.13
CA ARG A 65 -6.74 -20.22 7.81
C ARG A 65 -5.61 -19.65 6.96
N VAL A 66 -5.43 -20.24 5.78
CA VAL A 66 -4.41 -19.80 4.83
C VAL A 66 -5.12 -19.15 3.66
N TYR A 67 -4.68 -17.98 3.27
CA TYR A 67 -5.22 -17.25 2.13
C TYR A 67 -4.27 -17.35 0.94
N ALA A 68 -4.85 -17.47 -0.24
CA ALA A 68 -4.08 -17.54 -1.49
C ALA A 68 -4.78 -16.69 -2.55
N LEU A 69 -3.99 -16.15 -3.46
CA LEU A 69 -4.53 -15.36 -4.55
C LEU A 69 -5.10 -16.30 -5.61
N THR A 70 -6.26 -15.96 -6.16
CA THR A 70 -6.84 -16.71 -7.28
C THR A 70 -6.30 -16.15 -8.59
N SER A 71 -6.58 -16.82 -9.72
CA SER A 71 -6.17 -16.29 -11.02
C SER A 71 -6.90 -14.98 -11.32
N ALA A 72 -8.17 -14.86 -10.91
CA ALA A 72 -8.88 -13.59 -11.01
C ALA A 72 -8.22 -12.51 -10.15
N GLY A 73 -7.70 -12.89 -8.98
CA GLY A 73 -6.95 -11.99 -8.13
C GLY A 73 -5.66 -11.52 -8.76
N GLU A 74 -4.97 -12.39 -9.47
CA GLU A 74 -3.77 -12.01 -10.22
C GLU A 74 -4.08 -10.98 -11.30
N ASP A 75 -5.13 -11.23 -12.07
CA ASP A 75 -5.55 -10.29 -13.11
C ASP A 75 -5.90 -8.93 -12.52
N TYR A 76 -6.62 -8.94 -11.41
CA TYR A 76 -6.99 -7.71 -10.71
C TYR A 76 -5.74 -7.00 -10.19
N LEU A 77 -4.79 -7.74 -9.66
CA LEU A 77 -3.54 -7.15 -9.17
C LEU A 77 -2.78 -6.45 -10.29
N HIS A 78 -2.67 -7.08 -11.46
CA HIS A 78 -2.01 -6.46 -12.61
C HIS A 78 -2.71 -5.17 -13.02
N ALA A 79 -4.03 -5.16 -13.06
CA ALA A 79 -4.79 -3.96 -13.41
C ALA A 79 -4.59 -2.85 -12.38
N ARG A 80 -4.59 -3.20 -11.09
CA ARG A 80 -4.36 -2.22 -10.03
C ARG A 80 -2.94 -1.66 -10.07
N ALA A 81 -1.96 -2.53 -10.37
CA ALA A 81 -0.58 -2.08 -10.48
C ALA A 81 -0.42 -1.07 -11.63
N ALA A 82 -1.07 -1.32 -12.77
CA ALA A 82 -1.02 -0.40 -13.89
C ALA A 82 -1.64 0.95 -13.53
N ASP A 83 -2.78 0.94 -12.83
CA ASP A 83 -3.40 2.18 -12.35
C ASP A 83 -2.49 2.95 -11.40
N LEU A 84 -1.88 2.24 -10.46
CA LEU A 84 -1.00 2.87 -9.48
C LEU A 84 0.26 3.43 -10.13
N GLN A 85 0.78 2.76 -11.16
CA GLN A 85 1.92 3.27 -11.93
C GLN A 85 1.57 4.58 -12.62
N ARG A 86 0.36 4.69 -13.17
CA ARG A 86 -0.08 5.95 -13.78
C ARG A 86 -0.24 7.05 -12.74
N GLN A 87 -0.79 6.73 -11.56
CA GLN A 87 -0.90 7.68 -10.47
C GLN A 87 0.46 8.13 -9.97
N ALA A 88 1.39 7.17 -9.84
CA ALA A 88 2.75 7.48 -9.41
C ALA A 88 3.45 8.44 -10.38
N ALA A 89 3.24 8.25 -11.68
CA ALA A 89 3.81 9.13 -12.69
C ALA A 89 3.27 10.55 -12.56
N ARG A 90 1.98 10.70 -12.30
CA ARG A 90 1.38 12.02 -12.07
C ARG A 90 1.91 12.68 -10.82
N ILE A 91 2.04 11.90 -9.75
CA ILE A 91 2.58 12.41 -8.50
C ILE A 91 4.03 12.87 -8.70
N ALA A 92 4.82 12.09 -9.45
CA ALA A 92 6.19 12.46 -9.74
C ALA A 92 6.27 13.79 -10.50
N LEU A 93 5.36 14.01 -11.46
CA LEU A 93 5.30 15.28 -12.17
C LEU A 93 4.99 16.44 -11.24
N PHE A 94 4.04 16.25 -10.33
CA PHE A 94 3.73 17.28 -9.35
C PHE A 94 4.92 17.60 -8.47
N VAL A 95 5.54 16.56 -7.91
CA VAL A 95 6.67 16.73 -7.00
C VAL A 95 7.83 17.45 -7.71
N ASP A 96 8.09 17.08 -8.95
CA ASP A 96 9.16 17.71 -9.73
C ASP A 96 8.89 19.20 -9.94
N ARG A 97 7.68 19.55 -10.33
CA ARG A 97 7.31 20.94 -10.52
C ARG A 97 7.33 21.72 -9.22
N TYR A 98 6.85 21.12 -8.15
CA TYR A 98 6.88 21.73 -6.84
C TYR A 98 8.32 22.03 -6.41
N GLN A 99 9.21 21.06 -6.58
CA GLN A 99 10.61 21.24 -6.19
C GLN A 99 11.27 22.37 -6.98
N SER A 100 11.00 22.44 -8.28
CA SER A 100 11.52 23.53 -9.10
C SER A 100 11.00 24.88 -8.62
N TRP A 101 9.72 24.96 -8.34
CA TRP A 101 9.13 26.20 -7.82
C TRP A 101 9.73 26.55 -6.45
N SER A 102 9.86 25.58 -5.57
CA SER A 102 10.38 25.80 -4.22
C SER A 102 11.82 26.31 -4.25
N LYS A 103 12.65 25.76 -5.13
CA LYS A 103 14.04 26.23 -5.27
C LYS A 103 14.09 27.66 -5.76
N ARG A 104 13.27 28.02 -6.75
CA ARG A 104 13.23 29.40 -7.25
C ARG A 104 12.78 30.34 -6.16
N THR A 105 11.78 29.98 -5.40
CA THR A 105 11.26 30.81 -4.32
C THR A 105 12.33 31.02 -3.25
N ARG A 106 13.06 30.00 -2.90
CA ARG A 106 14.13 30.12 -1.92
C ARG A 106 15.25 31.04 -2.40
N ARG A 107 15.63 30.91 -3.68
CA ARG A 107 16.64 31.78 -4.23
C ARG A 107 16.19 33.21 -4.24
N SER A 108 14.96 33.45 -4.64
CA SER A 108 14.40 34.78 -4.67
C SER A 108 14.42 35.41 -3.27
N ARG A 109 14.02 34.68 -2.28
CA ARG A 109 14.05 35.15 -0.91
C ARG A 109 15.46 35.39 -0.42
N GLY A 110 16.38 34.54 -0.78
CA GLY A 110 17.78 34.69 -0.41
C GLY A 110 18.38 35.95 -1.01
N ARG A 111 18.07 36.24 -2.25
CA ARG A 111 18.58 37.44 -2.89
C ARG A 111 18.02 38.70 -2.26
N ASN A 112 16.78 38.65 -1.86
CA ASN A 112 16.13 39.82 -1.32
C ASN A 112 16.21 39.92 0.19
N SER A 113 16.98 39.07 0.81
CA SER A 113 17.02 39.06 2.27
C SER A 113 17.44 40.37 2.86
N GLY A 114 18.21 41.13 2.15
CA GLY A 114 18.63 42.42 2.65
C GLY A 114 17.61 43.50 2.46
N THR A 115 16.75 43.36 1.52
CA THR A 115 15.84 44.44 1.25
C THR A 115 14.51 44.09 1.74
N ARG A 116 14.20 43.59 2.62
CA ARG A 116 12.98 43.32 3.17
C ARG A 116 11.82 43.75 2.50
N VAL A 117 11.20 43.04 2.15
CA VAL A 117 10.09 43.40 1.53
C VAL A 117 8.97 42.96 2.20
N ASP A 118 8.23 43.67 2.50
CA ASP A 118 7.19 43.28 3.07
C ASP A 118 6.35 42.59 2.39
N GLY A 119 5.96 41.92 2.73
CA GLY A 119 5.00 41.27 2.38
C GLY A 119 4.93 40.67 1.31
N GLY A 120 5.48 40.93 0.85
CA GLY A 120 5.47 40.48 -0.39
C GLY A 120 5.07 39.14 -0.51
#